data_ea16aa90ef7e1e66b49247c7f340a92f
#
_entry.id   ea16aa90ef7e1e66b49247c7f340a92f
#
_cell.length_a   1.000
_cell.length_b   1.000
_cell.length_c   1.000
_cell.angle_alpha   90.00
_cell.angle_beta   90.00
_cell.angle_gamma   90.00
#
_symmetry.space_group_name_H-M   'P 1'
#
loop_
_entity.id
_entity.type
_entity.pdbx_description
1 polymer ?
#
loop_
_entity_poly.entity_id
_entity_poly.type
_entity_poly.pdbx_seq_one_letter_code
_entity_poly.pdbx_strand_id
1 'polypeptide(L)'
;MEKFGKVCKEYMVKELAEHFKDYPDFFVVSFSRVSVGNTEKFRKALKKDSTAYSVVKNSILKRAIEESRKDVNGKEIKAFITGSCGVLFSKGEPTASAKSLVNFSKDNKNVKIQGGFVSGDGISVDLIEHLATLPSREVLLSMFASGVKAPISGFVSLLNNLLRNLVGVIDAISKKKAESQ
;
A
#
# COMPACT_ATOMS: atom_id res chain seq x y z
N MET A 1 -35.03 17.58 -21.30
CA MET A 1 -34.05 16.48 -21.13
C MET A 1 -32.67 16.95 -20.62
N GLU A 2 -32.18 18.14 -21.03
CA GLU A 2 -30.88 18.66 -20.53
C GLU A 2 -30.81 18.86 -19.00
N LYS A 3 -31.90 19.27 -18.33
CA LYS A 3 -31.95 19.48 -16.87
C LYS A 3 -31.72 18.20 -16.10
N PHE A 4 -32.26 17.05 -16.52
CA PHE A 4 -32.12 15.78 -15.84
C PHE A 4 -30.67 15.29 -15.89
N GLY A 5 -29.99 15.43 -17.01
CA GLY A 5 -28.57 15.05 -17.13
C GLY A 5 -27.60 15.91 -16.30
N LYS A 6 -27.96 17.17 -16.01
CA LYS A 6 -27.19 18.02 -15.09
C LYS A 6 -27.35 17.59 -13.64
N VAL A 7 -28.58 17.38 -13.20
CA VAL A 7 -28.91 16.94 -11.84
C VAL A 7 -28.24 15.60 -11.51
N CYS A 8 -28.29 14.62 -12.42
CA CYS A 8 -27.59 13.34 -12.22
C CYS A 8 -26.07 13.51 -12.08
N LYS A 9 -25.45 14.39 -12.87
CA LYS A 9 -24.01 14.66 -12.78
C LYS A 9 -23.63 15.34 -11.46
N GLU A 10 -24.44 16.29 -11.01
CA GLU A 10 -24.24 16.97 -9.73
C GLU A 10 -24.39 16.01 -8.54
N TYR A 11 -25.36 15.09 -8.62
CA TYR A 11 -25.53 14.04 -7.62
C TYR A 11 -24.31 13.09 -7.56
N MET A 12 -23.82 12.64 -8.72
CA MET A 12 -22.61 11.82 -8.80
C MET A 12 -21.37 12.56 -8.28
N VAL A 13 -21.26 13.87 -8.50
CA VAL A 13 -20.14 14.67 -7.96
C VAL A 13 -20.23 14.74 -6.44
N LYS A 14 -21.41 14.97 -5.88
CA LYS A 14 -21.61 15.02 -4.42
C LYS A 14 -21.31 13.66 -3.75
N GLU A 15 -21.84 12.57 -4.30
CA GLU A 15 -21.57 11.21 -3.82
C GLU A 15 -20.07 10.89 -3.82
N LEU A 16 -19.37 11.22 -4.91
CA LEU A 16 -17.93 11.05 -4.98
C LEU A 16 -17.18 11.98 -4.01
N ALA A 17 -17.66 13.21 -3.83
CA ALA A 17 -17.06 14.14 -2.89
C ALA A 17 -17.19 13.65 -1.44
N GLU A 18 -18.29 12.99 -1.09
CA GLU A 18 -18.48 12.30 0.20
C GLU A 18 -17.51 11.11 0.32
N HIS A 19 -17.38 10.29 -0.71
CA HIS A 19 -16.38 9.21 -0.73
C HIS A 19 -14.95 9.72 -0.55
N PHE A 20 -14.56 10.83 -1.15
CA PHE A 20 -13.24 11.44 -0.96
C PHE A 20 -13.01 11.99 0.47
N LYS A 21 -14.08 12.33 1.19
CA LYS A 21 -13.99 12.72 2.61
C LYS A 21 -13.88 11.51 3.54
N ASP A 22 -14.65 10.46 3.24
CA ASP A 22 -14.68 9.22 4.05
C ASP A 22 -13.41 8.39 3.86
N TYR A 23 -12.79 8.46 2.68
CA TYR A 23 -11.60 7.69 2.31
C TYR A 23 -10.44 8.64 2.01
N PRO A 24 -9.51 8.82 2.98
CA PRO A 24 -8.37 9.72 2.80
C PRO A 24 -7.41 9.24 1.70
N ASP A 25 -7.31 7.93 1.52
CA ASP A 25 -6.37 7.28 0.60
C ASP A 25 -7.08 6.74 -0.64
N PHE A 26 -6.57 7.11 -1.81
CA PHE A 26 -7.10 6.60 -3.07
C PHE A 26 -6.01 6.43 -4.12
N PHE A 27 -6.23 5.49 -5.05
CA PHE A 27 -5.35 5.23 -6.17
C PHE A 27 -6.10 5.42 -7.48
N VAL A 28 -5.42 5.98 -8.48
CA VAL A 28 -5.96 6.20 -9.82
C VAL A 28 -5.34 5.20 -10.80
N VAL A 29 -6.20 4.49 -11.50
CA VAL A 29 -5.81 3.41 -12.41
C VAL A 29 -6.45 3.63 -13.76
N SER A 30 -5.69 3.47 -14.83
CA SER A 30 -6.21 3.50 -16.20
C SER A 30 -6.47 2.08 -16.70
N PHE A 31 -7.64 1.88 -17.29
CA PHE A 31 -8.06 0.59 -17.84
C PHE A 31 -8.25 0.70 -19.34
N SER A 32 -7.67 -0.21 -20.09
CA SER A 32 -7.91 -0.35 -21.51
C SER A 32 -8.17 -1.81 -21.86
N ARG A 33 -9.34 -2.10 -22.44
CA ARG A 33 -9.70 -3.45 -22.96
C ARG A 33 -9.50 -4.60 -21.95
N VAL A 34 -9.92 -4.42 -20.70
CA VAL A 34 -9.88 -5.48 -19.68
C VAL A 34 -11.13 -6.36 -19.82
N SER A 35 -10.94 -7.69 -19.73
CA SER A 35 -12.03 -8.66 -19.75
C SER A 35 -12.93 -8.51 -18.52
N VAL A 36 -14.24 -8.74 -18.69
CA VAL A 36 -15.24 -8.66 -17.61
C VAL A 36 -14.88 -9.63 -16.48
N GLY A 37 -14.47 -10.85 -16.80
CA GLY A 37 -14.10 -11.86 -15.79
C GLY A 37 -12.90 -11.44 -14.93
N ASN A 38 -11.91 -10.76 -15.53
CA ASN A 38 -10.76 -10.24 -14.78
C ASN A 38 -11.17 -9.07 -13.88
N THR A 39 -12.08 -8.21 -14.34
CA THR A 39 -12.62 -7.10 -13.54
C THR A 39 -13.43 -7.61 -12.35
N GLU A 40 -14.19 -8.68 -12.50
CA GLU A 40 -14.93 -9.31 -11.40
C GLU A 40 -13.99 -9.92 -10.36
N LYS A 41 -12.95 -10.64 -10.79
CA LYS A 41 -11.92 -11.19 -9.90
C LYS A 41 -11.25 -10.08 -9.10
N PHE A 42 -10.91 -8.98 -9.76
CA PHE A 42 -10.33 -7.82 -9.12
C PHE A 42 -11.26 -7.18 -8.09
N ARG A 43 -12.53 -6.96 -8.43
CA ARG A 43 -13.51 -6.45 -7.47
C ARG A 43 -13.70 -7.36 -6.26
N LYS A 44 -13.67 -8.69 -6.46
CA LYS A 44 -13.74 -9.66 -5.36
C LYS A 44 -12.51 -9.60 -4.46
N ALA A 45 -11.31 -9.44 -5.02
CA ALA A 45 -10.07 -9.27 -4.27
C ALA A 45 -10.11 -7.96 -3.45
N LEU A 46 -10.47 -6.85 -4.07
CA LEU A 46 -10.56 -5.53 -3.40
C LEU A 46 -11.60 -5.49 -2.26
N LYS A 47 -12.70 -6.21 -2.40
CA LYS A 47 -13.71 -6.32 -1.31
C LYS A 47 -13.12 -6.97 -0.05
N LYS A 48 -12.17 -7.89 -0.17
CA LYS A 48 -11.49 -8.51 0.98
C LYS A 48 -10.62 -7.49 1.72
N ASP A 49 -10.03 -6.54 0.99
CA ASP A 49 -9.13 -5.52 1.54
C ASP A 49 -9.89 -4.24 1.96
N SER A 50 -11.23 -4.32 2.08
CA SER A 50 -12.09 -3.17 2.42
C SER A 50 -11.89 -1.97 1.49
N THR A 51 -11.57 -2.23 0.22
CA THR A 51 -11.30 -1.23 -0.81
C THR A 51 -12.51 -1.10 -1.73
N ALA A 52 -13.03 0.11 -1.89
CA ALA A 52 -14.10 0.41 -2.84
C ALA A 52 -13.50 0.77 -4.20
N TYR A 53 -14.07 0.20 -5.27
CA TYR A 53 -13.65 0.48 -6.64
C TYR A 53 -14.79 1.14 -7.41
N SER A 54 -14.54 2.32 -7.96
CA SER A 54 -15.50 3.06 -8.78
C SER A 54 -14.88 3.51 -10.09
N VAL A 55 -15.61 3.32 -11.18
CA VAL A 55 -15.24 3.82 -12.52
C VAL A 55 -16.12 5.00 -12.84
N VAL A 56 -15.52 6.16 -13.03
CA VAL A 56 -16.24 7.42 -13.23
C VAL A 56 -15.66 8.19 -14.41
N LYS A 57 -16.49 8.99 -15.04
CA LYS A 57 -16.05 9.87 -16.12
C LYS A 57 -15.07 10.92 -15.58
N ASN A 58 -13.94 11.13 -16.28
CA ASN A 58 -12.86 12.03 -15.87
C ASN A 58 -13.33 13.46 -15.53
N SER A 59 -14.33 13.98 -16.25
CA SER A 59 -14.86 15.32 -15.97
C SER A 59 -15.59 15.41 -14.62
N ILE A 60 -16.25 14.32 -14.20
CA ILE A 60 -16.93 14.23 -12.90
C ILE A 60 -15.88 14.07 -11.80
N LEU A 61 -14.89 13.21 -12.03
CA LEU A 61 -13.80 12.97 -11.10
C LEU A 61 -13.00 14.26 -10.79
N LYS A 62 -12.64 15.02 -11.83
CA LYS A 62 -11.93 16.31 -11.67
C LYS A 62 -12.71 17.30 -10.81
N ARG A 63 -14.02 17.41 -11.04
CA ARG A 63 -14.89 18.28 -10.24
C ARG A 63 -15.04 17.81 -8.80
N ALA A 64 -15.23 16.52 -8.59
CA ALA A 64 -15.34 15.94 -7.24
C ALA A 64 -14.07 16.20 -6.39
N ILE A 65 -12.90 16.10 -7.00
CA ILE A 65 -11.61 16.41 -6.35
C ILE A 65 -11.52 17.93 -6.03
N GLU A 66 -11.94 18.79 -6.94
CA GLU A 66 -11.95 20.24 -6.71
C GLU A 66 -12.90 20.67 -5.57
N GLU A 67 -14.05 19.99 -5.43
CA GLU A 67 -15.02 20.27 -4.37
C GLU A 67 -14.58 19.72 -3.02
N SER A 68 -13.95 18.53 -3.01
CA SER A 68 -13.59 17.85 -1.77
C SER A 68 -12.30 18.37 -1.15
N ARG A 69 -11.33 18.76 -1.96
CA ARG A 69 -9.97 19.09 -1.50
C ARG A 69 -9.47 20.37 -2.16
N LYS A 70 -9.99 21.50 -1.67
CA LYS A 70 -9.56 22.84 -2.11
C LYS A 70 -8.12 23.16 -1.73
N ASP A 71 -7.59 22.52 -0.69
CA ASP A 71 -6.31 22.84 -0.06
C ASP A 71 -5.12 22.00 -0.56
N VAL A 72 -5.36 20.92 -1.30
CA VAL A 72 -4.28 20.03 -1.76
C VAL A 72 -4.05 20.26 -3.25
N ASN A 73 -2.79 20.21 -3.69
CA ASN A 73 -2.28 20.36 -5.06
C ASN A 73 -3.14 19.66 -6.13
N GLY A 74 -4.36 20.13 -6.31
CA GLY A 74 -5.31 19.63 -7.31
C GLY A 74 -4.76 19.62 -8.74
N LYS A 75 -3.66 20.34 -8.98
CA LYS A 75 -2.94 20.33 -10.26
C LYS A 75 -2.19 19.01 -10.50
N GLU A 76 -1.56 18.44 -9.49
CA GLU A 76 -0.83 17.16 -9.60
C GLU A 76 -1.78 15.98 -9.81
N ILE A 77 -2.90 15.96 -9.07
CA ILE A 77 -3.91 14.91 -9.21
C ILE A 77 -4.56 14.93 -10.61
N LYS A 78 -4.76 16.12 -11.17
CA LYS A 78 -5.31 16.27 -12.53
C LYS A 78 -4.38 15.69 -13.59
N ALA A 79 -3.07 15.70 -13.37
CA ALA A 79 -2.10 15.12 -14.28
C ALA A 79 -2.21 13.59 -14.34
N PHE A 80 -2.61 12.93 -13.24
CA PHE A 80 -2.83 11.49 -13.19
C PHE A 80 -4.12 11.01 -13.87
N ILE A 81 -5.06 11.92 -14.17
CA ILE A 81 -6.35 11.57 -14.78
C ILE A 81 -6.24 11.62 -16.29
N THR A 82 -5.73 10.55 -16.90
CA THR A 82 -5.56 10.42 -18.34
C THR A 82 -6.25 9.14 -18.86
N GLY A 83 -7.07 9.22 -19.89
CA GLY A 83 -7.74 8.05 -20.48
C GLY A 83 -8.95 7.55 -19.68
N SER A 84 -9.25 6.25 -19.75
CA SER A 84 -10.36 5.63 -18.99
C SER A 84 -9.88 5.33 -17.57
N CYS A 85 -10.26 6.18 -16.63
CA CYS A 85 -9.80 6.08 -15.24
C CYS A 85 -10.82 5.42 -14.33
N GLY A 86 -10.31 4.59 -13.42
CA GLY A 86 -11.03 4.11 -12.25
C GLY A 86 -10.30 4.58 -10.99
N VAL A 87 -11.06 4.75 -9.93
CA VAL A 87 -10.54 5.15 -8.61
C VAL A 87 -10.78 4.02 -7.63
N LEU A 88 -9.73 3.69 -6.89
CA LEU A 88 -9.77 2.78 -5.76
C LEU A 88 -9.70 3.60 -4.48
N PHE A 89 -10.71 3.47 -3.63
CA PHE A 89 -10.78 4.11 -2.32
C PHE A 89 -10.38 3.08 -1.26
N SER A 90 -9.33 3.34 -0.51
CA SER A 90 -8.87 2.47 0.58
C SER A 90 -9.43 2.97 1.91
N LYS A 91 -10.15 2.09 2.64
CA LYS A 91 -10.64 2.35 4.00
C LYS A 91 -9.69 1.80 5.06
N GLY A 92 -8.83 0.86 4.65
CA GLY A 92 -7.92 0.14 5.53
C GLY A 92 -6.47 0.56 5.32
N GLU A 93 -5.60 -0.44 5.32
CA GLU A 93 -4.17 -0.22 5.08
C GLU A 93 -3.90 0.07 3.60
N PRO A 94 -3.29 1.22 3.26
CA PRO A 94 -2.96 1.54 1.87
C PRO A 94 -1.97 0.54 1.25
N THR A 95 -1.14 -0.11 2.07
CA THR A 95 -0.21 -1.16 1.64
C THR A 95 -0.91 -2.41 1.08
N ALA A 96 -2.01 -2.85 1.70
CA ALA A 96 -2.79 -4.00 1.21
C ALA A 96 -3.45 -3.69 -0.14
N SER A 97 -4.06 -2.50 -0.25
CA SER A 97 -4.67 -2.01 -1.49
C SER A 97 -3.65 -1.84 -2.61
N ALA A 98 -2.45 -1.31 -2.31
CA ALA A 98 -1.34 -1.17 -3.25
C ALA A 98 -0.84 -2.55 -3.74
N LYS A 99 -0.70 -3.55 -2.85
CA LYS A 99 -0.32 -4.93 -3.24
C LYS A 99 -1.31 -5.54 -4.21
N SER A 100 -2.59 -5.48 -3.87
CA SER A 100 -3.66 -6.02 -4.73
C SER A 100 -3.67 -5.33 -6.09
N LEU A 101 -3.40 -4.02 -6.13
CA LEU A 101 -3.32 -3.23 -7.35
C LEU A 101 -2.13 -3.60 -8.22
N VAL A 102 -0.92 -3.67 -7.63
CA VAL A 102 0.32 -4.00 -8.34
C VAL A 102 0.27 -5.43 -8.87
N ASN A 103 -0.24 -6.39 -8.10
CA ASN A 103 -0.43 -7.77 -8.56
C ASN A 103 -1.38 -7.82 -9.76
N PHE A 104 -2.51 -7.11 -9.68
CA PHE A 104 -3.46 -7.05 -10.78
C PHE A 104 -2.87 -6.39 -12.03
N SER A 105 -2.06 -5.34 -11.87
CA SER A 105 -1.35 -4.70 -12.98
C SER A 105 -0.33 -5.63 -13.65
N LYS A 106 0.36 -6.48 -12.88
CA LYS A 106 1.29 -7.49 -13.40
C LYS A 106 0.56 -8.58 -14.18
N ASP A 107 -0.59 -9.03 -13.68
CA ASP A 107 -1.39 -10.06 -14.34
C ASP A 107 -2.09 -9.53 -15.61
N ASN A 108 -2.35 -8.23 -15.69
CA ASN A 108 -3.08 -7.60 -16.78
C ASN A 108 -2.31 -6.41 -17.35
N LYS A 109 -1.57 -6.61 -18.44
CA LYS A 109 -0.80 -5.57 -19.15
C LYS A 109 -1.63 -4.35 -19.61
N ASN A 110 -2.95 -4.51 -19.67
CA ASN A 110 -3.89 -3.49 -20.08
C ASN A 110 -4.33 -2.55 -18.95
N VAL A 111 -3.82 -2.77 -17.74
CA VAL A 111 -4.06 -1.94 -16.55
C VAL A 111 -2.78 -1.19 -16.23
N LYS A 112 -2.86 0.13 -16.19
CA LYS A 112 -1.72 1.00 -15.85
C LYS A 112 -2.06 1.82 -14.62
N ILE A 113 -1.19 1.76 -13.64
CA ILE A 113 -1.25 2.62 -12.47
C ILE A 113 -0.83 4.02 -12.91
N GLN A 114 -1.61 5.03 -12.57
CA GLN A 114 -1.30 6.43 -12.93
C GLN A 114 -0.69 7.19 -11.76
N GLY A 115 -1.10 6.84 -10.56
CA GLY A 115 -0.68 7.48 -9.34
C GLY A 115 -1.70 7.26 -8.23
N GLY A 116 -1.49 7.90 -7.11
CA GLY A 116 -2.41 7.82 -5.97
C GLY A 116 -2.24 8.99 -5.03
N PHE A 117 -3.02 8.95 -3.98
CA PHE A 117 -2.99 9.93 -2.91
C PHE A 117 -3.08 9.17 -1.58
N VAL A 118 -2.07 9.33 -0.74
CA VAL A 118 -1.99 8.63 0.55
C VAL A 118 -1.52 9.62 1.63
N SER A 119 -2.24 9.65 2.74
CA SER A 119 -1.92 10.49 3.92
C SER A 119 -1.79 11.99 3.63
N GLY A 120 -2.43 12.48 2.57
CA GLY A 120 -2.39 13.91 2.22
C GLY A 120 -1.45 14.26 1.07
N ASP A 121 -0.59 13.35 0.63
CA ASP A 121 0.39 13.57 -0.42
C ASP A 121 0.09 12.79 -1.70
N GLY A 122 0.40 13.39 -2.85
CA GLY A 122 0.34 12.73 -4.14
C GLY A 122 1.54 11.78 -4.32
N ILE A 123 1.28 10.53 -4.66
CA ILE A 123 2.32 9.53 -4.85
C ILE A 123 2.42 9.09 -6.32
N SER A 124 3.67 8.99 -6.79
CA SER A 124 4.00 8.48 -8.11
C SER A 124 3.87 6.95 -8.20
N VAL A 125 3.91 6.43 -9.42
CA VAL A 125 3.84 4.99 -9.69
C VAL A 125 4.95 4.22 -8.97
N ASP A 126 6.18 4.74 -8.99
CA ASP A 126 7.34 4.10 -8.34
C ASP A 126 7.13 3.95 -6.83
N LEU A 127 6.57 4.97 -6.18
CA LEU A 127 6.25 4.91 -4.75
C LEU A 127 5.13 3.90 -4.45
N ILE A 128 4.15 3.74 -5.35
CA ILE A 128 3.09 2.72 -5.20
C ILE A 128 3.68 1.31 -5.30
N GLU A 129 4.62 1.09 -6.22
CA GLU A 129 5.34 -0.17 -6.33
C GLU A 129 6.15 -0.45 -5.05
N HIS A 130 6.85 0.53 -4.51
CA HIS A 130 7.53 0.40 -3.22
C HIS A 130 6.58 0.10 -2.07
N LEU A 131 5.44 0.80 -1.98
CA LEU A 131 4.41 0.50 -0.98
C LEU A 131 3.91 -0.95 -1.07
N ALA A 132 3.78 -1.48 -2.28
CA ALA A 132 3.38 -2.86 -2.49
C ALA A 132 4.43 -3.89 -2.03
N THR A 133 5.71 -3.53 -1.93
CA THR A 133 6.76 -4.42 -1.40
C THR A 133 6.78 -4.46 0.13
N LEU A 134 6.23 -3.45 0.80
CA LEU A 134 6.22 -3.37 2.27
C LEU A 134 5.34 -4.48 2.87
N PRO A 135 5.76 -5.11 3.98
CA PRO A 135 4.90 -6.02 4.72
C PRO A 135 3.74 -5.27 5.42
N SER A 136 2.83 -6.02 6.03
CA SER A 136 1.72 -5.42 6.78
C SER A 136 2.22 -4.55 7.95
N ARG A 137 1.38 -3.65 8.43
CA ARG A 137 1.69 -2.76 9.55
C ARG A 137 2.16 -3.51 10.80
N GLU A 138 1.53 -4.65 11.10
CA GLU A 138 1.90 -5.48 12.24
C GLU A 138 3.32 -6.05 12.11
N VAL A 139 3.68 -6.50 10.90
CA VAL A 139 5.03 -7.01 10.62
C VAL A 139 6.06 -5.89 10.69
N LEU A 140 5.74 -4.69 10.19
CA LEU A 140 6.62 -3.51 10.29
C LEU A 140 6.86 -3.12 11.76
N LEU A 141 5.82 -3.13 12.59
CA LEU A 141 5.95 -2.88 14.02
C LEU A 141 6.81 -3.96 14.72
N SER A 142 6.63 -5.22 14.34
CA SER A 142 7.44 -6.32 14.84
C SER A 142 8.91 -6.18 14.44
N MET A 143 9.19 -5.81 13.19
CA MET A 143 10.55 -5.54 12.70
C MET A 143 11.20 -4.37 13.46
N PHE A 144 10.45 -3.29 13.67
CA PHE A 144 10.92 -2.16 14.47
C PHE A 144 11.27 -2.56 15.90
N ALA A 145 10.37 -3.27 16.57
CA ALA A 145 10.60 -3.77 17.94
C ALA A 145 11.83 -4.70 18.01
N SER A 146 12.00 -5.57 17.01
CA SER A 146 13.16 -6.45 16.90
C SER A 146 14.45 -5.65 16.67
N GLY A 147 14.40 -4.62 15.83
CA GLY A 147 15.53 -3.73 15.57
C GLY A 147 16.01 -3.00 16.83
N VAL A 148 15.08 -2.52 17.66
CA VAL A 148 15.40 -1.87 18.94
C VAL A 148 15.98 -2.87 19.94
N LYS A 149 15.53 -4.12 19.94
CA LYS A 149 16.02 -5.19 20.82
C LYS A 149 17.37 -5.77 20.37
N ALA A 150 17.69 -5.71 19.08
CA ALA A 150 18.88 -6.35 18.50
C ALA A 150 20.22 -5.97 19.18
N PRO A 151 20.53 -4.69 19.49
CA PRO A 151 21.77 -4.31 20.17
C PRO A 151 21.91 -4.94 21.53
N ILE A 152 20.82 -5.00 22.31
CA ILE A 152 20.82 -5.60 23.65
C ILE A 152 21.07 -7.10 23.56
N SER A 153 20.36 -7.79 22.65
CA SER A 153 20.52 -9.21 22.40
C SER A 153 21.94 -9.56 21.91
N GLY A 154 22.51 -8.70 21.05
CA GLY A 154 23.90 -8.82 20.59
C GLY A 154 24.90 -8.74 21.73
N PHE A 155 24.75 -7.76 22.62
CA PHE A 155 25.61 -7.62 23.79
C PHE A 155 25.54 -8.83 24.74
N VAL A 156 24.36 -9.31 25.05
CA VAL A 156 24.17 -10.52 25.86
C VAL A 156 24.80 -11.74 25.17
N SER A 157 24.68 -11.87 23.86
CA SER A 157 25.30 -12.96 23.10
C SER A 157 26.83 -12.92 23.17
N LEU A 158 27.43 -11.73 23.09
CA LEU A 158 28.88 -11.57 23.26
C LEU A 158 29.36 -12.01 24.64
N LEU A 159 28.67 -11.62 25.70
CA LEU A 159 29.00 -12.04 27.05
C LEU A 159 28.88 -13.57 27.23
N ASN A 160 27.80 -14.15 26.71
CA ASN A 160 27.61 -15.59 26.73
C ASN A 160 28.72 -16.34 25.96
N ASN A 161 29.15 -15.80 24.81
CA ASN A 161 30.25 -16.39 24.03
C ASN A 161 31.59 -16.35 24.79
N LEU A 162 31.89 -15.26 25.50
CA LEU A 162 33.08 -15.18 26.35
C LEU A 162 33.06 -16.25 27.44
N LEU A 163 31.94 -16.42 28.12
CA LEU A 163 31.77 -17.45 29.14
C LEU A 163 31.93 -18.86 28.56
N ARG A 164 31.30 -19.15 27.42
CA ARG A 164 31.44 -20.44 26.73
C ARG A 164 32.86 -20.73 26.30
N ASN A 165 33.58 -19.73 25.77
CA ASN A 165 34.99 -19.89 25.40
C ASN A 165 35.86 -20.22 26.63
N LEU A 166 35.62 -19.57 27.76
CA LEU A 166 36.37 -19.84 29.01
C LEU A 166 36.10 -21.26 29.50
N VAL A 167 34.84 -21.70 29.53
CA VAL A 167 34.48 -23.09 29.90
C VAL A 167 35.12 -24.07 28.91
N GLY A 168 35.07 -23.79 27.60
CA GLY A 168 35.70 -24.65 26.59
C GLY A 168 37.20 -24.80 26.75
N VAL A 169 37.91 -23.75 27.17
CA VAL A 169 39.37 -23.84 27.50
C VAL A 169 39.61 -24.69 28.73
N ILE A 170 38.80 -24.55 29.77
CA ILE A 170 38.91 -25.37 31.00
C ILE A 170 38.67 -26.85 30.69
N ASP A 171 37.62 -27.15 29.89
CA ASP A 171 37.32 -28.51 29.44
C ASP A 171 38.45 -29.11 28.61
N ALA A 172 39.08 -28.34 27.73
CA ALA A 172 40.21 -28.80 26.94
C ALA A 172 41.43 -29.09 27.78
N ILE A 173 41.71 -28.27 28.81
CA ILE A 173 42.79 -28.52 29.78
C ILE A 173 42.51 -29.78 30.61
N SER A 174 41.26 -29.96 31.06
CA SER A 174 40.86 -31.15 31.83
C SER A 174 41.06 -32.44 31.02
N LYS A 175 40.63 -32.45 29.74
CA LYS A 175 40.82 -33.59 28.83
C LYS A 175 42.29 -33.88 28.58
N LYS A 176 43.12 -32.88 28.32
CA LYS A 176 44.57 -33.07 28.17
C LYS A 176 45.25 -33.65 29.40
N LYS A 177 44.83 -33.24 30.62
CA LYS A 177 45.35 -33.84 31.88
C LYS A 177 44.90 -35.27 32.03
N ALA A 178 43.70 -35.64 31.63
CA ALA A 178 43.20 -37.02 31.69
C ALA A 178 43.90 -37.98 30.70
N GLU A 179 44.35 -37.44 29.53
CA GLU A 179 45.09 -38.21 28.52
C GLU A 179 46.58 -38.34 28.83
N SER A 180 47.11 -37.56 29.78
CA SER A 180 48.53 -37.56 30.18
C SER A 180 48.81 -38.32 31.49
N GLN A 181 47.81 -39.00 32.05
CA GLN A 181 47.88 -39.97 33.11
C GLN A 181 47.61 -41.38 32.57
#